data_0cd5bdf61a92a7f17638efc89288a3d5
#
_entry.id   0cd5bdf61a92a7f17638efc89288a3d5
#
_cell.length_a   1.000
_cell.length_b   1.000
_cell.length_c   1.000
_cell.angle_alpha   90.00
_cell.angle_beta   90.00
_cell.angle_gamma   90.00
#
_symmetry.space_group_name_H-M   'P 1'
#
loop_
_entity.id
_entity.type
_entity.pdbx_description
1 polymer ?
#
loop_
_entity_poly.entity_id
_entity_poly.type
_entity_poly.pdbx_seq_one_letter_code
_entity_poly.pdbx_strand_id
1 'polypeptide(L)'
;MAETSDCRDRTTEPAPTCAFVLGGGGALGACEVGMLRALLEAGIKPDLVVGTSVGAINGAVVAADPTVEAAEQLAGLWAGLGRSGVFSGSMFGRLQVAARSRTHLYSSAPLRRLLEAHLPPGVDRIEQLPVPYQCVAASIERAAEHWFSRGPLVDAVLASCAVPGLLAPVKVGDEHFLDGGLANSIPVGRAVALGARTVYVLQVGRIEQPLSVPRLPWEVAAVAFEIARRHRYARDMADLPPGVEVHLLPSGGPVGRCGTAGQLRYRDFGLSGERIDRAYRATAAYLADA
;
A
#
# COMPACT_ATOMS: atom_id res chain seq x y z
N MET A 1 -32.09 30.45 -30.41
CA MET A 1 -32.50 29.35 -29.51
C MET A 1 -31.23 28.77 -28.98
N ALA A 2 -30.89 29.12 -27.74
CA ALA A 2 -29.67 28.65 -27.07
C ALA A 2 -30.09 27.52 -26.13
N GLU A 3 -29.57 26.32 -26.36
CA GLU A 3 -29.72 25.19 -25.43
C GLU A 3 -28.87 25.44 -24.19
N THR A 4 -29.58 25.63 -23.09
CA THR A 4 -29.01 25.66 -21.74
C THR A 4 -28.66 24.23 -21.38
N SER A 5 -27.36 23.89 -21.35
CA SER A 5 -26.86 22.63 -20.82
C SER A 5 -27.10 22.60 -19.31
N ASP A 6 -27.99 21.70 -18.94
CA ASP A 6 -28.36 21.30 -17.60
C ASP A 6 -27.13 20.77 -16.84
N CYS A 7 -26.54 21.61 -16.03
CA CYS A 7 -25.46 21.25 -15.10
C CYS A 7 -26.10 20.62 -13.85
N ARG A 8 -26.57 19.35 -13.98
CA ARG A 8 -27.12 18.58 -12.86
C ARG A 8 -26.04 18.27 -11.85
N ASP A 9 -26.16 18.99 -10.75
CA ASP A 9 -25.99 18.61 -9.36
C ASP A 9 -25.14 17.33 -9.15
N ARG A 10 -23.84 17.53 -9.00
CA ARG A 10 -23.00 16.60 -8.25
C ARG A 10 -23.38 16.83 -6.79
N THR A 11 -24.19 15.92 -6.25
CA THR A 11 -24.33 15.76 -4.81
C THR A 11 -22.92 15.77 -4.22
N THR A 12 -22.54 16.85 -3.57
CA THR A 12 -21.26 17.01 -2.90
C THR A 12 -21.26 16.04 -1.73
N GLU A 13 -20.68 14.85 -1.91
CA GLU A 13 -20.33 14.03 -0.76
C GLU A 13 -19.48 14.89 0.17
N PRO A 14 -19.75 14.88 1.49
CA PRO A 14 -18.94 15.63 2.43
C PRO A 14 -17.48 15.21 2.27
N ALA A 15 -16.57 16.20 2.30
CA ALA A 15 -15.13 15.90 2.20
C ALA A 15 -14.71 14.94 3.31
N PRO A 16 -13.89 13.92 3.03
CA PRO A 16 -13.49 12.94 4.01
C PRO A 16 -12.77 13.63 5.18
N THR A 17 -13.21 13.36 6.39
CA THR A 17 -12.58 13.91 7.59
C THR A 17 -11.41 13.05 8.05
N CYS A 18 -11.54 11.73 7.96
CA CYS A 18 -10.55 10.74 8.39
C CYS A 18 -10.05 9.89 7.22
N ALA A 19 -8.75 9.92 6.95
CA ALA A 19 -8.15 9.07 5.93
C ALA A 19 -7.15 8.08 6.51
N PHE A 20 -7.18 6.84 5.98
CA PHE A 20 -6.12 5.87 6.21
C PHE A 20 -5.19 5.86 4.99
N VAL A 21 -3.93 6.16 5.22
CA VAL A 21 -2.86 6.13 4.21
C VAL A 21 -1.96 4.94 4.48
N LEU A 22 -2.00 3.95 3.59
CA LEU A 22 -1.25 2.70 3.71
C LEU A 22 -0.07 2.70 2.74
N GLY A 23 1.13 2.61 3.29
CA GLY A 23 2.37 2.75 2.54
C GLY A 23 2.83 1.46 1.85
N GLY A 24 3.70 1.60 0.86
CA GLY A 24 4.39 0.46 0.26
C GLY A 24 5.49 -0.10 1.17
N GLY A 25 5.70 -1.42 1.16
CA GLY A 25 6.73 -2.01 2.03
C GLY A 25 6.95 -3.52 1.96
N GLY A 26 6.46 -4.22 0.96
CA GLY A 26 6.63 -5.67 0.80
C GLY A 26 6.15 -6.46 2.03
N ALA A 27 6.91 -7.44 2.50
CA ALA A 27 6.55 -8.26 3.66
C ALA A 27 6.38 -7.49 4.97
N LEU A 28 6.78 -6.22 5.03
CA LEU A 28 6.54 -5.36 6.19
C LEU A 28 5.09 -4.86 6.28
N GLY A 29 4.31 -4.95 5.19
CA GLY A 29 2.87 -4.61 5.19
C GLY A 29 2.05 -5.41 6.20
N ALA A 30 2.57 -6.52 6.73
CA ALA A 30 2.00 -7.21 7.88
C ALA A 30 1.86 -6.28 9.11
N CYS A 31 2.74 -5.29 9.29
CA CYS A 31 2.63 -4.31 10.39
C CYS A 31 1.36 -3.46 10.25
N GLU A 32 0.95 -3.13 9.02
CA GLU A 32 -0.27 -2.34 8.78
C GLU A 32 -1.51 -3.05 9.29
N VAL A 33 -1.53 -4.38 9.23
CA VAL A 33 -2.66 -5.18 9.74
C VAL A 33 -2.82 -4.99 11.26
N GLY A 34 -1.71 -4.98 11.99
CA GLY A 34 -1.72 -4.68 13.44
C GLY A 34 -2.18 -3.25 13.73
N MET A 35 -1.73 -2.29 12.93
CA MET A 35 -2.15 -0.89 13.04
C MET A 35 -3.65 -0.72 12.73
N LEU A 36 -4.14 -1.35 11.63
CA LEU A 36 -5.56 -1.37 11.27
C LEU A 36 -6.42 -1.92 12.38
N ARG A 37 -6.02 -3.07 12.93
CA ARG A 37 -6.74 -3.68 14.05
C ARG A 37 -6.84 -2.72 15.25
N ALA A 38 -5.75 -2.07 15.63
CA ALA A 38 -5.75 -1.13 16.76
C ALA A 38 -6.66 0.10 16.51
N LEU A 39 -6.64 0.67 15.29
CA LEU A 39 -7.53 1.77 14.91
C LEU A 39 -9.00 1.35 14.98
N LEU A 40 -9.34 0.22 14.40
CA LEU A 40 -10.72 -0.26 14.31
C LEU A 40 -11.27 -0.66 15.69
N GLU A 41 -10.46 -1.29 16.55
CA GLU A 41 -10.82 -1.57 17.95
C GLU A 41 -11.03 -0.30 18.77
N ALA A 42 -10.27 0.78 18.48
CA ALA A 42 -10.47 2.10 19.07
C ALA A 42 -11.70 2.86 18.50
N GLY A 43 -12.45 2.24 17.57
CA GLY A 43 -13.61 2.85 16.92
C GLY A 43 -13.27 3.87 15.84
N ILE A 44 -12.00 4.00 15.45
CA ILE A 44 -11.54 4.91 14.40
C ILE A 44 -11.73 4.23 13.04
N LYS A 45 -12.62 4.79 12.22
CA LYS A 45 -12.94 4.27 10.88
C LYS A 45 -12.53 5.28 9.81
N PRO A 46 -12.10 4.81 8.62
CA PRO A 46 -11.76 5.73 7.54
C PRO A 46 -12.99 6.17 6.73
N ASP A 47 -13.01 7.46 6.36
CA ASP A 47 -13.90 8.00 5.31
C ASP A 47 -13.23 7.89 3.92
N LEU A 48 -11.91 7.67 3.91
CA LEU A 48 -11.10 7.52 2.70
C LEU A 48 -9.93 6.58 2.97
N VAL A 49 -9.66 5.70 2.03
CA VAL A 49 -8.45 4.85 2.06
C VAL A 49 -7.59 5.12 0.83
N VAL A 50 -6.30 5.38 1.06
CA VAL A 50 -5.32 5.57 -0.01
C VAL A 50 -4.15 4.62 0.20
N GLY A 51 -3.86 3.78 -0.79
CA GLY A 51 -2.87 2.70 -0.65
C GLY A 51 -1.82 2.65 -1.75
N THR A 52 -0.65 2.12 -1.41
CA THR A 52 0.46 1.87 -2.34
C THR A 52 0.99 0.46 -2.15
N SER A 53 1.14 -0.31 -3.24
CA SER A 53 1.74 -1.66 -3.20
C SER A 53 1.01 -2.56 -2.19
N VAL A 54 1.69 -3.09 -1.19
CA VAL A 54 1.04 -3.89 -0.13
C VAL A 54 -0.02 -3.10 0.63
N GLY A 55 0.15 -1.79 0.79
CA GLY A 55 -0.86 -0.90 1.35
C GLY A 55 -2.10 -0.80 0.45
N ALA A 56 -1.97 -0.99 -0.87
CA ALA A 56 -3.12 -1.12 -1.76
C ALA A 56 -3.91 -2.41 -1.49
N ILE A 57 -3.23 -3.52 -1.17
CA ILE A 57 -3.86 -4.79 -0.80
C ILE A 57 -4.65 -4.62 0.50
N ASN A 58 -3.97 -4.19 1.57
CA ASN A 58 -4.57 -4.02 2.89
C ASN A 58 -5.70 -2.98 2.85
N GLY A 59 -5.47 -1.89 2.11
CA GLY A 59 -6.44 -0.82 1.94
C GLY A 59 -7.70 -1.25 1.20
N ALA A 60 -7.59 -2.10 0.16
CA ALA A 60 -8.74 -2.61 -0.57
C ALA A 60 -9.65 -3.47 0.33
N VAL A 61 -9.07 -4.32 1.17
CA VAL A 61 -9.84 -5.17 2.10
C VAL A 61 -10.53 -4.30 3.16
N VAL A 62 -9.82 -3.35 3.76
CA VAL A 62 -10.41 -2.46 4.77
C VAL A 62 -11.43 -1.48 4.17
N ALA A 63 -11.25 -1.05 2.92
CA ALA A 63 -12.23 -0.22 2.24
C ALA A 63 -13.51 -1.01 1.88
N ALA A 64 -13.38 -2.32 1.68
CA ALA A 64 -14.51 -3.22 1.45
C ALA A 64 -15.29 -3.51 2.74
N ASP A 65 -14.59 -3.60 3.88
CA ASP A 65 -15.19 -3.86 5.18
C ASP A 65 -14.32 -3.23 6.30
N PRO A 66 -14.67 -2.00 6.80
CA PRO A 66 -13.91 -1.30 7.82
C PRO A 66 -14.24 -1.81 9.24
N THR A 67 -14.02 -3.12 9.48
CA THR A 67 -14.26 -3.80 10.75
C THR A 67 -13.02 -4.50 11.30
N VAL A 68 -13.06 -4.89 12.56
CA VAL A 68 -11.99 -5.67 13.20
C VAL A 68 -11.85 -7.03 12.53
N GLU A 69 -12.97 -7.62 12.11
CA GLU A 69 -13.02 -8.89 11.40
C GLU A 69 -12.26 -8.83 10.07
N ALA A 70 -12.32 -7.71 9.35
CA ALA A 70 -11.52 -7.51 8.14
C ALA A 70 -10.00 -7.49 8.45
N ALA A 71 -9.59 -6.89 9.57
CA ALA A 71 -8.19 -6.94 10.00
C ALA A 71 -7.75 -8.38 10.36
N GLU A 72 -8.62 -9.20 10.94
CA GLU A 72 -8.35 -10.62 11.20
C GLU A 72 -8.26 -11.44 9.91
N GLN A 73 -9.13 -11.17 8.93
CA GLN A 73 -9.04 -11.77 7.60
C GLN A 73 -7.71 -11.41 6.90
N LEU A 74 -7.26 -10.16 7.01
CA LEU A 74 -5.94 -9.72 6.55
C LEU A 74 -4.82 -10.49 7.24
N ALA A 75 -4.89 -10.74 8.55
CA ALA A 75 -3.90 -11.54 9.27
C ALA A 75 -3.83 -12.97 8.68
N GLY A 76 -4.97 -13.58 8.36
CA GLY A 76 -5.07 -14.85 7.66
C GLY A 76 -4.44 -14.83 6.26
N LEU A 77 -4.69 -13.77 5.49
CA LEU A 77 -4.08 -13.52 4.18
C LEU A 77 -2.55 -13.46 4.29
N TRP A 78 -2.03 -12.68 5.23
CA TRP A 78 -0.58 -12.56 5.45
C TRP A 78 0.08 -13.86 5.91
N ALA A 79 -0.58 -14.65 6.75
CA ALA A 79 -0.14 -16.00 7.11
C ALA A 79 -0.15 -16.94 5.89
N GLY A 80 -1.13 -16.78 4.99
CA GLY A 80 -1.24 -17.49 3.72
C GLY A 80 -0.14 -17.12 2.73
N LEU A 81 0.25 -15.85 2.64
CA LEU A 81 1.34 -15.37 1.77
C LEU A 81 2.67 -16.06 2.08
N GLY A 82 2.97 -16.31 3.36
CA GLY A 82 4.16 -17.05 3.78
C GLY A 82 4.15 -18.51 3.31
N ARG A 83 2.97 -19.13 3.18
CA ARG A 83 2.78 -20.53 2.79
C ARG A 83 2.50 -20.72 1.30
N SER A 84 1.82 -19.78 0.66
CA SER A 84 1.30 -19.92 -0.71
C SER A 84 2.34 -19.76 -1.82
N GLY A 85 3.57 -19.39 -1.48
CA GLY A 85 4.63 -19.33 -2.46
C GLY A 85 4.54 -18.19 -3.48
N VAL A 86 3.81 -17.12 -3.21
CA VAL A 86 3.76 -15.94 -4.10
C VAL A 86 5.17 -15.47 -4.47
N PHE A 87 6.09 -15.53 -3.50
CA PHE A 87 7.51 -15.23 -3.68
C PHE A 87 8.42 -16.44 -3.39
N SER A 88 7.88 -17.65 -3.24
CA SER A 88 8.62 -18.90 -3.14
C SER A 88 8.57 -19.61 -4.50
N GLY A 89 9.68 -19.81 -5.09
CA GLY A 89 9.85 -20.63 -6.28
C GLY A 89 11.19 -21.30 -6.17
N SER A 90 11.31 -22.56 -6.65
CA SER A 90 12.62 -23.17 -6.78
C SER A 90 13.50 -22.27 -7.64
N MET A 91 14.81 -22.29 -7.43
CA MET A 91 15.75 -21.51 -8.25
C MET A 91 15.55 -21.81 -9.74
N PHE A 92 15.22 -23.07 -10.09
CA PHE A 92 14.87 -23.48 -11.45
C PHE A 92 13.59 -22.83 -11.97
N GLY A 93 12.52 -22.75 -11.17
CA GLY A 93 11.27 -22.08 -11.57
C GLY A 93 11.46 -20.60 -11.83
N ARG A 94 12.26 -19.91 -11.01
CA ARG A 94 12.61 -18.49 -11.20
C ARG A 94 13.43 -18.27 -12.46
N LEU A 95 14.43 -19.11 -12.73
CA LEU A 95 15.21 -19.07 -13.95
C LEU A 95 14.34 -19.35 -15.19
N GLN A 96 13.38 -20.26 -15.09
CA GLN A 96 12.47 -20.57 -16.20
C GLN A 96 11.51 -19.41 -16.49
N VAL A 97 10.97 -18.73 -15.46
CA VAL A 97 10.16 -17.50 -15.62
C VAL A 97 11.02 -16.39 -16.20
N ALA A 98 12.21 -16.14 -15.65
CA ALA A 98 13.12 -15.12 -16.15
C ALA A 98 13.56 -15.37 -17.61
N ALA A 99 13.85 -16.63 -17.98
CA ALA A 99 14.24 -17.00 -19.34
C ALA A 99 13.09 -16.81 -20.36
N ARG A 100 11.84 -17.05 -19.95
CA ARG A 100 10.67 -16.88 -20.81
C ARG A 100 10.20 -15.42 -20.90
N SER A 101 10.16 -14.72 -19.77
CA SER A 101 9.63 -13.36 -19.67
C SER A 101 10.67 -12.27 -19.98
N ARG A 102 11.93 -12.52 -19.62
CA ARG A 102 13.06 -11.56 -19.64
C ARG A 102 12.87 -10.32 -18.80
N THR A 103 11.70 -10.09 -18.20
CA THR A 103 11.34 -8.85 -17.47
C THR A 103 11.05 -9.07 -15.99
N HIS A 104 10.72 -10.30 -15.55
CA HIS A 104 10.32 -10.55 -14.16
C HIS A 104 10.68 -11.97 -13.69
N LEU A 105 10.68 -12.17 -12.37
CA LEU A 105 11.07 -13.42 -11.72
C LEU A 105 9.87 -14.25 -11.23
N TYR A 106 8.70 -13.63 -11.00
CA TYR A 106 7.52 -14.27 -10.42
C TYR A 106 6.27 -13.92 -11.20
N SER A 107 5.33 -14.87 -11.25
CA SER A 107 3.98 -14.63 -11.80
C SER A 107 3.12 -13.85 -10.79
N SER A 108 2.28 -12.95 -11.29
CA SER A 108 1.26 -12.25 -10.48
C SER A 108 0.01 -13.11 -10.22
N ALA A 109 -0.13 -14.26 -10.87
CA ALA A 109 -1.32 -15.11 -10.75
C ALA A 109 -1.60 -15.61 -9.31
N PRO A 110 -0.60 -15.97 -8.46
CA PRO A 110 -0.88 -16.30 -7.07
C PRO A 110 -1.42 -15.13 -6.27
N LEU A 111 -0.90 -13.91 -6.50
CA LEU A 111 -1.39 -12.70 -5.83
C LEU A 111 -2.81 -12.36 -6.27
N ARG A 112 -3.12 -12.49 -7.57
CA ARG A 112 -4.48 -12.33 -8.10
C ARG A 112 -5.47 -13.25 -7.38
N ARG A 113 -5.20 -14.55 -7.34
CA ARG A 113 -6.06 -15.53 -6.66
C ARG A 113 -6.27 -15.22 -5.17
N LEU A 114 -5.23 -14.71 -4.52
CA LEU A 114 -5.30 -14.34 -3.12
C LEU A 114 -6.22 -13.13 -2.92
N LEU A 115 -6.11 -12.11 -3.76
CA LEU A 115 -6.99 -10.93 -3.73
C LEU A 115 -8.45 -11.33 -3.98
N GLU A 116 -8.69 -12.11 -5.04
CA GLU A 116 -10.03 -12.60 -5.40
C GLU A 116 -10.68 -13.44 -4.28
N ALA A 117 -9.88 -14.16 -3.49
CA ALA A 117 -10.37 -14.97 -2.38
C ALA A 117 -10.69 -14.18 -1.10
N HIS A 118 -10.13 -12.95 -0.95
CA HIS A 118 -10.29 -12.15 0.28
C HIS A 118 -11.12 -10.88 0.09
N LEU A 119 -11.48 -10.55 -1.14
CA LEU A 119 -12.44 -9.49 -1.42
C LEU A 119 -13.86 -10.04 -1.32
N PRO A 120 -14.84 -9.23 -0.88
CA PRO A 120 -16.23 -9.67 -0.81
C PRO A 120 -16.77 -10.13 -2.17
N PRO A 121 -17.60 -11.19 -2.23
CA PRO A 121 -18.20 -11.65 -3.47
C PRO A 121 -18.99 -10.54 -4.16
N GLY A 122 -18.76 -10.35 -5.46
CA GLY A 122 -19.45 -9.33 -6.27
C GLY A 122 -18.82 -7.95 -6.24
N VAL A 123 -17.74 -7.75 -5.46
CA VAL A 123 -16.95 -6.51 -5.48
C VAL A 123 -15.78 -6.70 -6.45
N ASP A 124 -15.97 -6.29 -7.69
CA ASP A 124 -14.97 -6.39 -8.76
C ASP A 124 -14.44 -5.02 -9.22
N ARG A 125 -15.07 -3.93 -8.77
CA ARG A 125 -14.73 -2.55 -9.14
C ARG A 125 -14.50 -1.66 -7.92
N ILE A 126 -13.61 -0.70 -8.06
CA ILE A 126 -13.22 0.24 -6.98
C ILE A 126 -14.45 1.04 -6.49
N GLU A 127 -15.27 1.50 -7.41
CA GLU A 127 -16.47 2.30 -7.10
C GLU A 127 -17.60 1.53 -6.38
N GLN A 128 -17.46 0.22 -6.20
CA GLN A 128 -18.39 -0.60 -5.43
C GLN A 128 -17.99 -0.73 -3.95
N LEU A 129 -16.79 -0.27 -3.60
CA LEU A 129 -16.34 -0.29 -2.23
C LEU A 129 -17.13 0.69 -1.36
N PRO A 130 -17.58 0.30 -0.17
CA PRO A 130 -18.34 1.17 0.73
C PRO A 130 -17.54 2.38 1.23
N VAL A 131 -16.24 2.21 1.40
CA VAL A 131 -15.34 3.34 1.72
C VAL A 131 -14.62 3.77 0.45
N PRO A 132 -14.63 5.07 0.09
CA PRO A 132 -13.84 5.62 -1.00
C PRO A 132 -12.40 5.15 -0.94
N TYR A 133 -11.91 4.57 -2.04
CA TYR A 133 -10.60 3.97 -2.11
C TYR A 133 -9.84 4.43 -3.34
N GLN A 134 -8.55 4.69 -3.16
CA GLN A 134 -7.63 4.92 -4.27
C GLN A 134 -6.32 4.17 -4.05
N CYS A 135 -5.74 3.67 -5.13
CA CYS A 135 -4.36 3.19 -5.10
C CYS A 135 -3.54 3.81 -6.23
N VAL A 136 -2.24 3.95 -5.98
CA VAL A 136 -1.31 4.52 -6.94
C VAL A 136 -0.52 3.43 -7.64
N ALA A 137 -0.26 3.63 -8.94
CA ALA A 137 0.74 2.90 -9.71
C ALA A 137 1.58 3.88 -10.55
N ALA A 138 2.74 3.45 -11.01
CA ALA A 138 3.58 4.22 -11.90
C ALA A 138 3.29 3.84 -13.37
N SER A 139 2.73 4.76 -14.16
CA SER A 139 2.53 4.55 -15.60
C SER A 139 3.87 4.59 -16.32
N ILE A 140 4.15 3.56 -17.13
CA ILE A 140 5.38 3.47 -17.92
C ILE A 140 5.33 4.50 -19.07
N GLU A 141 4.22 4.54 -19.80
CA GLU A 141 4.07 5.37 -20.98
C GLU A 141 4.12 6.88 -20.65
N ARG A 142 3.55 7.25 -19.48
CA ARG A 142 3.51 8.66 -19.07
C ARG A 142 4.68 9.08 -18.18
N ALA A 143 5.47 8.11 -17.67
CA ALA A 143 6.51 8.36 -16.66
C ALA A 143 5.97 9.17 -15.46
N ALA A 144 4.77 8.84 -14.99
CA ALA A 144 4.03 9.59 -13.97
C ALA A 144 3.23 8.69 -13.02
N GLU A 145 2.85 9.25 -11.86
CA GLU A 145 1.87 8.60 -10.99
C GLU A 145 0.49 8.51 -11.65
N HIS A 146 -0.17 7.39 -11.44
CA HIS A 146 -1.55 7.16 -11.86
C HIS A 146 -2.38 6.71 -10.67
N TRP A 147 -3.50 7.39 -10.42
CA TRP A 147 -4.42 7.10 -9.33
C TRP A 147 -5.60 6.30 -9.85
N PHE A 148 -5.68 5.05 -9.46
CA PHE A 148 -6.86 4.24 -9.68
C PHE A 148 -7.90 4.60 -8.62
N SER A 149 -8.99 5.24 -9.04
CA SER A 149 -10.14 5.61 -8.22
C SER A 149 -11.44 4.97 -8.72
N ARG A 150 -11.37 4.29 -9.86
CA ARG A 150 -12.48 3.58 -10.53
C ARG A 150 -11.91 2.43 -11.35
N GLY A 151 -12.78 1.50 -11.74
CA GLY A 151 -12.42 0.40 -12.64
C GLY A 151 -12.11 -0.89 -11.90
N PRO A 152 -11.48 -1.88 -12.60
CA PRO A 152 -11.29 -3.22 -12.06
C PRO A 152 -10.35 -3.19 -10.84
N LEU A 153 -10.91 -3.56 -9.67
CA LEU A 153 -10.22 -3.45 -8.37
C LEU A 153 -8.95 -4.30 -8.32
N VAL A 154 -9.07 -5.58 -8.69
CA VAL A 154 -7.92 -6.51 -8.64
C VAL A 154 -6.80 -6.08 -9.57
N ASP A 155 -7.12 -5.62 -10.79
CA ASP A 155 -6.10 -5.15 -11.74
C ASP A 155 -5.41 -3.88 -11.25
N ALA A 156 -6.15 -2.95 -10.64
CA ALA A 156 -5.58 -1.73 -10.05
C ALA A 156 -4.62 -2.05 -8.90
N VAL A 157 -5.02 -2.97 -8.00
CA VAL A 157 -4.16 -3.41 -6.89
C VAL A 157 -2.92 -4.14 -7.40
N LEU A 158 -3.06 -5.03 -8.40
CA LEU A 158 -1.93 -5.72 -9.03
C LEU A 158 -0.98 -4.74 -9.73
N ALA A 159 -1.51 -3.70 -10.39
CA ALA A 159 -0.70 -2.63 -10.98
C ALA A 159 0.12 -1.89 -9.92
N SER A 160 -0.53 -1.55 -8.80
CA SER A 160 0.12 -0.93 -7.64
C SER A 160 1.21 -1.80 -7.02
N CYS A 161 1.11 -3.12 -7.14
CA CYS A 161 2.05 -4.11 -6.57
C CYS A 161 3.09 -4.64 -7.58
N ALA A 162 3.14 -4.15 -8.80
CA ALA A 162 4.03 -4.64 -9.87
C ALA A 162 5.48 -4.20 -9.66
N VAL A 163 6.13 -4.74 -8.62
CA VAL A 163 7.52 -4.40 -8.23
C VAL A 163 8.48 -4.70 -9.38
N PRO A 164 9.27 -3.72 -9.84
CA PRO A 164 10.20 -3.86 -10.96
C PRO A 164 11.14 -5.07 -10.80
N GLY A 165 11.24 -5.87 -11.85
CA GLY A 165 12.07 -7.06 -11.89
C GLY A 165 11.54 -8.26 -11.08
N LEU A 166 10.60 -8.06 -10.16
CA LEU A 166 9.97 -9.15 -9.40
C LEU A 166 8.67 -9.62 -10.08
N LEU A 167 7.76 -8.71 -10.36
CA LEU A 167 6.49 -8.99 -11.04
C LEU A 167 6.46 -8.32 -12.42
N ALA A 168 5.65 -8.87 -13.30
CA ALA A 168 5.42 -8.30 -14.63
C ALA A 168 4.76 -6.92 -14.52
N PRO A 169 5.07 -5.98 -15.43
CA PRO A 169 4.22 -4.81 -15.62
C PRO A 169 2.77 -5.24 -15.88
N VAL A 170 1.82 -4.54 -15.27
CA VAL A 170 0.39 -4.86 -15.39
C VAL A 170 -0.23 -3.93 -16.42
N LYS A 171 -0.92 -4.50 -17.42
CA LYS A 171 -1.67 -3.73 -18.40
C LYS A 171 -3.08 -3.46 -17.88
N VAL A 172 -3.47 -2.18 -17.82
CA VAL A 172 -4.84 -1.75 -17.53
C VAL A 172 -5.25 -0.73 -18.60
N GLY A 173 -6.29 -1.04 -19.36
CA GLY A 173 -6.62 -0.27 -20.55
C GLY A 173 -5.48 -0.32 -21.58
N ASP A 174 -5.01 0.83 -22.02
CA ASP A 174 -3.94 0.95 -23.03
C ASP A 174 -2.56 1.25 -22.42
N GLU A 175 -2.45 1.33 -21.10
CA GLU A 175 -1.22 1.64 -20.40
C GLU A 175 -0.66 0.46 -19.61
N HIS A 176 0.66 0.46 -19.39
CA HIS A 176 1.36 -0.50 -18.54
C HIS A 176 1.85 0.17 -17.26
N PHE A 177 1.72 -0.54 -16.15
CA PHE A 177 2.00 -0.02 -14.83
C PHE A 177 3.05 -0.83 -14.08
N LEU A 178 3.85 -0.12 -13.31
CA LEU A 178 4.76 -0.63 -12.30
C LEU A 178 4.30 -0.22 -10.90
N ASP A 179 4.93 -0.78 -9.87
CA ASP A 179 4.63 -0.52 -8.46
C ASP A 179 4.56 0.98 -8.15
N GLY A 180 3.48 1.37 -7.47
CA GLY A 180 3.22 2.75 -7.09
C GLY A 180 4.28 3.37 -6.19
N GLY A 181 5.04 2.54 -5.47
CA GLY A 181 6.15 2.99 -4.64
C GLY A 181 7.25 3.74 -5.41
N LEU A 182 7.35 3.56 -6.74
CA LEU A 182 8.24 4.35 -7.59
C LEU A 182 7.83 5.82 -7.66
N ALA A 183 6.53 6.11 -7.62
CA ALA A 183 5.99 7.44 -7.79
C ALA A 183 5.57 8.07 -6.45
N ASN A 184 4.83 7.32 -5.62
CA ASN A 184 4.30 7.80 -4.34
C ASN A 184 4.11 6.64 -3.34
N SER A 185 5.11 6.37 -2.54
CA SER A 185 5.11 5.23 -1.63
C SER A 185 4.31 5.44 -0.34
N ILE A 186 4.10 6.70 0.08
CA ILE A 186 3.35 7.06 1.29
C ILE A 186 2.49 8.26 0.94
N PRO A 187 1.28 8.02 0.40
CA PRO A 187 0.51 9.04 -0.31
C PRO A 187 -0.28 10.00 0.58
N VAL A 188 0.37 10.66 1.55
CA VAL A 188 -0.26 11.63 2.45
C VAL A 188 -0.82 12.82 1.67
N GLY A 189 -0.02 13.39 0.77
CA GLY A 189 -0.44 14.53 -0.04
C GLY A 189 -1.69 14.24 -0.88
N ARG A 190 -1.88 12.98 -1.31
CA ARG A 190 -3.11 12.58 -2.03
C ARG A 190 -4.33 12.59 -1.14
N ALA A 191 -4.25 12.03 0.06
CA ALA A 191 -5.36 12.04 1.01
C ALA A 191 -5.78 13.47 1.36
N VAL A 192 -4.81 14.34 1.60
CA VAL A 192 -5.04 15.78 1.88
C VAL A 192 -5.66 16.50 0.68
N ALA A 193 -5.17 16.24 -0.54
CA ALA A 193 -5.73 16.81 -1.76
C ALA A 193 -7.18 16.36 -2.04
N LEU A 194 -7.59 15.20 -1.48
CA LEU A 194 -8.97 14.71 -1.51
C LEU A 194 -9.84 15.26 -0.38
N GLY A 195 -9.28 16.09 0.52
CA GLY A 195 -10.01 16.79 1.55
C GLY A 195 -9.87 16.23 2.96
N ALA A 196 -9.04 15.20 3.18
CA ALA A 196 -8.82 14.65 4.50
C ALA A 196 -8.22 15.71 5.45
N ARG A 197 -8.72 15.74 6.68
CA ARG A 197 -8.23 16.63 7.74
C ARG A 197 -7.48 15.87 8.83
N THR A 198 -7.88 14.64 9.11
CA THR A 198 -7.17 13.72 10.00
C THR A 198 -6.64 12.55 9.15
N VAL A 199 -5.34 12.34 9.16
CA VAL A 199 -4.68 11.32 8.34
C VAL A 199 -3.90 10.36 9.23
N TYR A 200 -4.34 9.12 9.30
CA TYR A 200 -3.58 8.05 9.93
C TYR A 200 -2.67 7.39 8.89
N VAL A 201 -1.36 7.51 9.11
CA VAL A 201 -0.35 6.96 8.21
C VAL A 201 0.13 5.61 8.74
N LEU A 202 -0.28 4.55 8.07
CA LEU A 202 0.13 3.18 8.32
C LEU A 202 1.36 2.91 7.44
N GLN A 203 2.53 3.14 8.01
CA GLN A 203 3.79 3.14 7.28
C GLN A 203 4.71 2.06 7.86
N VAL A 204 5.28 1.24 7.01
CA VAL A 204 6.01 0.04 7.41
C VAL A 204 7.53 0.16 7.35
N GLY A 205 8.05 1.31 6.96
CA GLY A 205 9.49 1.61 6.96
C GLY A 205 9.86 2.59 8.06
N ARG A 206 11.15 2.74 8.30
CA ARG A 206 11.67 3.71 9.25
C ARG A 206 12.18 4.93 8.49
N ILE A 207 11.27 5.86 8.22
CA ILE A 207 11.58 7.10 7.49
C ILE A 207 12.64 7.92 8.23
N GLU A 208 12.62 7.86 9.55
CA GLU A 208 13.44 8.69 10.44
C GLU A 208 14.89 8.19 10.59
N GLN A 209 15.17 6.93 10.21
CA GLN A 209 16.50 6.36 10.42
C GLN A 209 17.42 6.62 9.23
N PRO A 210 18.69 7.00 9.46
CA PRO A 210 19.67 7.14 8.41
C PRO A 210 19.84 5.86 7.61
N LEU A 211 19.95 5.99 6.29
CA LEU A 211 20.27 4.87 5.41
C LEU A 211 21.75 4.50 5.55
N SER A 212 22.04 3.20 5.44
CA SER A 212 23.43 2.73 5.38
C SER A 212 23.97 2.91 3.97
N VAL A 213 25.27 3.23 3.86
CA VAL A 213 25.97 3.31 2.58
C VAL A 213 25.97 1.92 1.93
N PRO A 214 25.47 1.79 0.67
CA PRO A 214 25.40 0.52 -0.02
C PRO A 214 26.78 0.03 -0.42
N ARG A 215 26.99 -1.30 -0.41
CA ARG A 215 28.25 -1.95 -0.76
C ARG A 215 28.15 -2.82 -2.00
N LEU A 216 26.92 -3.15 -2.42
CA LEU A 216 26.64 -4.05 -3.53
C LEU A 216 25.71 -3.37 -4.54
N PRO A 217 25.81 -3.67 -5.85
CA PRO A 217 25.00 -3.01 -6.89
C PRO A 217 23.48 -3.02 -6.64
N TRP A 218 22.93 -4.12 -6.16
CA TRP A 218 21.50 -4.21 -5.82
C TRP A 218 21.11 -3.42 -4.59
N GLU A 219 22.04 -3.20 -3.65
CA GLU A 219 21.84 -2.32 -2.50
C GLU A 219 21.77 -0.86 -2.93
N VAL A 220 22.55 -0.48 -3.95
CA VAL A 220 22.49 0.87 -4.53
C VAL A 220 21.10 1.15 -5.07
N ALA A 221 20.51 0.21 -5.81
CA ALA A 221 19.15 0.35 -6.32
C ALA A 221 18.10 0.47 -5.19
N ALA A 222 18.23 -0.35 -4.14
CA ALA A 222 17.35 -0.29 -2.98
C ALA A 222 17.47 1.04 -2.21
N VAL A 223 18.69 1.53 -2.02
CA VAL A 223 18.94 2.83 -1.36
C VAL A 223 18.42 3.99 -2.21
N ALA A 224 18.63 3.94 -3.53
CA ALA A 224 18.09 4.97 -4.44
C ALA A 224 16.56 5.04 -4.36
N PHE A 225 15.89 3.87 -4.34
CA PHE A 225 14.44 3.79 -4.14
C PHE A 225 14.00 4.38 -2.80
N GLU A 226 14.69 4.05 -1.70
CA GLU A 226 14.41 4.59 -0.37
C GLU A 226 14.64 6.12 -0.28
N ILE A 227 15.65 6.65 -0.95
CA ILE A 227 15.88 8.09 -1.04
C ILE A 227 14.71 8.78 -1.75
N ALA A 228 14.30 8.27 -2.91
CA ALA A 228 13.18 8.84 -3.67
C ALA A 228 11.87 8.83 -2.85
N ARG A 229 11.57 7.70 -2.19
CA ARG A 229 10.41 7.52 -1.33
C ARG A 229 10.38 8.53 -0.18
N ARG A 230 11.49 8.66 0.56
CA ARG A 230 11.59 9.57 1.70
C ARG A 230 11.55 11.02 1.28
N HIS A 231 12.18 11.36 0.17
CA HIS A 231 12.15 12.71 -0.37
C HIS A 231 10.73 13.14 -0.74
N ARG A 232 9.96 12.27 -1.39
CA ARG A 232 8.55 12.56 -1.72
C ARG A 232 7.71 12.76 -0.47
N TYR A 233 7.81 11.84 0.51
CA TYR A 233 7.09 11.98 1.77
C TYR A 233 7.46 13.27 2.52
N ALA A 234 8.74 13.61 2.60
CA ALA A 234 9.18 14.85 3.26
C ALA A 234 8.61 16.10 2.58
N ARG A 235 8.48 16.10 1.26
CA ARG A 235 7.81 17.18 0.53
C ARG A 235 6.33 17.26 0.86
N ASP A 236 5.62 16.13 0.80
CA ASP A 236 4.19 16.07 1.12
C ASP A 236 3.93 16.59 2.55
N MET A 237 4.81 16.24 3.50
CA MET A 237 4.71 16.72 4.89
C MET A 237 5.05 18.20 5.06
N ALA A 238 5.96 18.75 4.26
CA ALA A 238 6.30 20.17 4.28
C ALA A 238 5.20 21.06 3.66
N ASP A 239 4.43 20.51 2.73
CA ASP A 239 3.39 21.22 1.98
C ASP A 239 1.99 21.03 2.60
N LEU A 240 1.89 20.53 3.85
CA LEU A 240 0.60 20.32 4.52
C LEU A 240 -0.12 21.67 4.78
N PRO A 241 -1.40 21.78 4.38
CA PRO A 241 -2.18 22.97 4.68
C PRO A 241 -2.51 23.08 6.18
N PRO A 242 -2.75 24.29 6.70
CA PRO A 242 -3.16 24.48 8.08
C PRO A 242 -4.44 23.70 8.42
N GLY A 243 -4.48 23.09 9.60
CA GLY A 243 -5.63 22.34 10.12
C GLY A 243 -5.72 20.90 9.64
N VAL A 244 -4.66 20.38 9.01
CA VAL A 244 -4.50 18.94 8.75
C VAL A 244 -3.67 18.33 9.86
N GLU A 245 -4.18 17.27 10.46
CA GLU A 245 -3.52 16.48 11.49
C GLU A 245 -3.04 15.14 10.92
N VAL A 246 -1.76 14.81 11.11
CA VAL A 246 -1.15 13.59 10.58
C VAL A 246 -0.60 12.75 11.72
N HIS A 247 -1.17 11.56 11.92
CA HIS A 247 -0.75 10.55 12.89
C HIS A 247 0.11 9.50 12.22
N LEU A 248 1.42 9.54 12.43
CA LEU A 248 2.32 8.48 11.96
C LEU A 248 2.32 7.33 12.98
N LEU A 249 1.69 6.22 12.61
CA LEU A 249 1.51 5.09 13.52
C LEU A 249 2.81 4.29 13.73
N PRO A 250 3.14 3.92 14.98
CA PRO A 250 4.35 3.18 15.29
C PRO A 250 4.23 1.69 14.92
N SER A 251 5.20 1.17 14.19
CA SER A 251 5.27 -0.26 13.82
C SER A 251 5.82 -1.17 14.94
N GLY A 252 6.25 -0.59 16.08
CA GLY A 252 6.80 -1.33 17.22
C GLY A 252 8.12 -2.07 16.96
N GLY A 253 8.75 -1.83 15.81
CA GLY A 253 10.01 -2.51 15.46
C GLY A 253 11.19 -2.07 16.37
N PRO A 254 12.23 -2.91 16.53
CA PRO A 254 13.38 -2.58 17.37
C PRO A 254 14.08 -1.31 16.90
N VAL A 255 14.47 -0.45 17.85
CA VAL A 255 15.29 0.74 17.60
C VAL A 255 16.72 0.28 17.26
N GLY A 256 17.10 0.27 16.00
CA GLY A 256 18.43 -0.14 15.54
C GLY A 256 18.72 0.37 14.13
N ARG A 257 19.98 0.58 13.80
CA ARG A 257 20.40 0.99 12.45
C ARG A 257 19.86 -0.01 11.42
N CYS A 258 19.17 0.49 10.39
CA CYS A 258 18.74 -0.32 9.26
C CYS A 258 19.99 -0.72 8.47
N GLY A 259 20.62 -1.85 8.83
CA GLY A 259 21.68 -2.44 8.01
C GLY A 259 21.10 -2.92 6.68
N THR A 260 21.95 -3.03 5.65
CA THR A 260 21.62 -3.51 4.30
C THR A 260 20.87 -4.84 4.30
N ALA A 261 21.14 -5.74 5.27
CA ALA A 261 20.37 -6.97 5.49
C ALA A 261 18.91 -6.72 5.94
N GLY A 262 18.61 -5.60 6.60
CA GLY A 262 17.25 -5.22 6.99
C GLY A 262 16.37 -4.81 5.79
N GLN A 263 16.99 -4.27 4.73
CA GLN A 263 16.31 -3.90 3.48
C GLN A 263 15.90 -5.14 2.67
N LEU A 264 16.60 -6.27 2.82
CA LEU A 264 16.24 -7.55 2.19
C LEU A 264 15.07 -8.28 2.89
N ARG A 265 14.66 -7.82 4.08
CA ARG A 265 13.51 -8.38 4.82
C ARG A 265 12.15 -8.10 4.17
N TYR A 266 12.08 -7.33 3.10
CA TYR A 266 10.86 -7.16 2.28
C TYR A 266 10.27 -8.48 1.76
N ARG A 267 11.01 -9.59 1.81
CA ARG A 267 10.60 -10.92 1.35
C ARG A 267 10.34 -11.94 2.45
N ASP A 268 10.58 -11.59 3.71
CA ASP A 268 10.42 -12.52 4.83
C ASP A 268 8.99 -12.46 5.36
N PHE A 269 8.12 -13.28 4.81
CA PHE A 269 6.73 -13.43 5.23
C PHE A 269 6.57 -14.37 6.44
N GLY A 270 7.59 -15.12 6.84
CA GLY A 270 7.54 -16.07 7.97
C GLY A 270 7.30 -15.39 9.32
N LEU A 271 7.66 -14.10 9.43
CA LEU A 271 7.51 -13.30 10.64
C LEU A 271 6.22 -12.44 10.66
N SER A 272 5.26 -12.71 9.79
CA SER A 272 4.06 -11.87 9.65
C SER A 272 3.26 -11.77 10.96
N GLY A 273 3.04 -12.87 11.67
CA GLY A 273 2.32 -12.86 12.94
C GLY A 273 2.99 -11.99 14.01
N GLU A 274 4.30 -12.16 14.21
CA GLU A 274 5.04 -11.35 15.17
C GLU A 274 5.02 -9.85 14.84
N ARG A 275 5.04 -9.51 13.54
CA ARG A 275 4.95 -8.12 13.07
C ARG A 275 3.59 -7.53 13.34
N ILE A 276 2.52 -8.27 13.08
CA ILE A 276 1.13 -7.87 13.35
C ILE A 276 0.97 -7.58 14.84
N ASP A 277 1.32 -8.52 15.72
CA ASP A 277 1.16 -8.37 17.16
C ASP A 277 1.96 -7.22 17.75
N ARG A 278 3.15 -6.99 17.23
CA ARG A 278 4.03 -5.91 17.67
C ARG A 278 3.51 -4.55 17.26
N ALA A 279 3.09 -4.41 16.00
CA ALA A 279 2.52 -3.17 15.48
C ALA A 279 1.19 -2.85 16.18
N TYR A 280 0.35 -3.86 16.42
CA TYR A 280 -0.88 -3.70 17.18
C TYR A 280 -0.60 -3.11 18.57
N ARG A 281 0.28 -3.73 19.39
CA ARG A 281 0.59 -3.24 20.73
C ARG A 281 1.16 -1.81 20.73
N ALA A 282 2.04 -1.51 19.77
CA ALA A 282 2.63 -0.19 19.69
C ALA A 282 1.60 0.89 19.30
N THR A 283 0.73 0.57 18.35
CA THR A 283 -0.33 1.50 17.91
C THR A 283 -1.40 1.66 18.98
N ALA A 284 -1.82 0.57 19.65
CA ALA A 284 -2.79 0.66 20.74
C ALA A 284 -2.27 1.54 21.89
N ALA A 285 -0.98 1.42 22.25
CA ALA A 285 -0.37 2.31 23.23
C ALA A 285 -0.35 3.76 22.77
N TYR A 286 0.04 4.00 21.51
CA TYR A 286 0.02 5.35 20.92
C TYR A 286 -1.37 6.01 20.98
N LEU A 287 -2.42 5.24 20.65
CA LEU A 287 -3.81 5.74 20.65
C LEU A 287 -4.36 5.97 22.06
N ALA A 288 -3.81 5.30 23.08
CA ALA A 288 -4.20 5.53 24.47
C ALA A 288 -3.56 6.78 25.08
N ASP A 289 -2.43 7.23 24.53
CA ASP A 289 -1.67 8.41 24.96
C ASP A 289 -2.04 9.69 24.14
N ALA A 290 -2.78 9.56 23.04
CA ALA A 290 -3.19 10.64 22.14
C ALA A 290 -4.55 11.20 22.52
#